data_c1d56cfdce873866ec81805471ffdf57
#
_entry.id   c1d56cfdce873866ec81805471ffdf57
#
_cell.length_a   1.000
_cell.length_b   1.000
_cell.length_c   1.000
_cell.angle_alpha   90.00
_cell.angle_beta   90.00
_cell.angle_gamma   90.00
#
_symmetry.space_group_name_H-M   'P 1'
#
loop_
_entity.id
_entity.type
_entity.pdbx_description
1 polymer ?
#
loop_
_entity_poly.entity_id
_entity_poly.type
_entity_poly.pdbx_seq_one_letter_code
_entity_poly.pdbx_strand_id
1 'polypeptide(L)'
;GHYDVVDADGVVWEAGRAYVPGSWGHVGGKPVLTHHRIFETDLDPLWQDTLAGASAWRFDVPDGEYELQLGLVEVEHDAPGARVFDVRVNGTPWLRDLDLAATAGRYRKAEYATRVHARDGHGVVIDLPASIGESTISTLRLRRR
;
A
#
# COMPACT_ATOMS: atom_id res chain seq x y z
N GLY A 1 6.21 5.37 -6.65
CA GLY A 1 4.96 4.69 -6.32
C GLY A 1 3.79 5.17 -7.15
N HIS A 2 2.78 4.37 -7.17
CA HIS A 2 1.55 4.69 -7.89
C HIS A 2 0.35 4.37 -7.00
N TYR A 3 -0.46 5.37 -6.69
CA TYR A 3 -1.54 5.27 -5.71
C TYR A 3 -2.81 5.83 -6.31
N ASP A 4 -3.77 4.95 -6.61
CA ASP A 4 -4.99 5.31 -7.31
C ASP A 4 -6.24 4.98 -6.49
N VAL A 5 -7.22 5.86 -6.60
CA VAL A 5 -8.62 5.55 -6.26
C VAL A 5 -9.43 5.66 -7.55
N VAL A 6 -10.16 4.60 -7.88
CA VAL A 6 -10.97 4.54 -9.10
C VAL A 6 -12.43 4.39 -8.69
N ASP A 7 -13.28 5.32 -9.07
CA ASP A 7 -14.72 5.26 -8.80
C ASP A 7 -15.49 4.39 -9.80
N ALA A 8 -16.81 4.31 -9.64
CA ALA A 8 -17.67 3.49 -10.48
C ALA A 8 -17.71 3.94 -11.93
N ASP A 9 -17.37 5.20 -12.20
CA ASP A 9 -17.36 5.78 -13.55
C ASP A 9 -15.99 5.64 -14.22
N GLY A 10 -15.02 4.99 -13.55
CA GLY A 10 -13.68 4.81 -14.06
C GLY A 10 -12.77 6.03 -13.87
N VAL A 11 -13.20 7.02 -13.11
CA VAL A 11 -12.37 8.18 -12.79
C VAL A 11 -11.27 7.76 -11.82
N VAL A 12 -10.03 8.10 -12.16
CA VAL A 12 -8.85 7.78 -11.35
C VAL A 12 -8.49 8.97 -10.49
N TRP A 13 -8.33 8.72 -9.19
CA TRP A 13 -7.91 9.73 -8.21
C TRP A 13 -6.56 9.32 -7.62
N GLU A 14 -5.56 10.16 -7.80
CA GLU A 14 -4.23 9.89 -7.26
C GLU A 14 -4.19 10.10 -5.74
N ALA A 15 -3.65 9.13 -5.02
CA ALA A 15 -3.59 9.12 -3.56
C ALA A 15 -2.18 9.27 -2.99
N GLY A 16 -1.21 9.65 -3.82
CA GLY A 16 0.20 9.79 -3.42
C GLY A 16 0.49 11.03 -2.60
N ARG A 17 -0.36 11.36 -1.63
CA ARG A 17 -0.25 12.56 -0.80
C ARG A 17 -0.60 12.26 0.65
N ALA A 18 -0.23 13.18 1.55
CA ALA A 18 -0.64 13.11 2.94
C ALA A 18 -2.17 13.21 3.07
N TYR A 19 -2.71 12.41 3.97
CA TYR A 19 -4.14 12.40 4.26
C TYR A 19 -4.60 13.73 4.85
N VAL A 20 -5.74 14.19 4.36
CA VAL A 20 -6.50 15.32 4.90
C VAL A 20 -7.96 14.86 5.04
N PRO A 21 -8.67 15.21 6.14
CA PRO A 21 -10.07 14.83 6.31
C PRO A 21 -10.95 15.22 5.10
N GLY A 22 -11.82 14.29 4.69
CA GLY A 22 -12.65 14.42 3.50
C GLY A 22 -11.96 14.03 2.18
N SER A 23 -10.74 13.53 2.25
CA SER A 23 -9.92 13.19 1.09
C SER A 23 -9.34 11.77 1.26
N TRP A 24 -8.13 11.55 0.79
CA TRP A 24 -7.39 10.30 0.94
C TRP A 24 -5.90 10.58 0.94
N GLY A 25 -5.13 9.61 1.42
CA GLY A 25 -3.69 9.73 1.46
C GLY A 25 -3.07 8.91 2.59
N HIS A 26 -1.76 9.08 2.74
CA HIS A 26 -0.99 8.40 3.77
C HIS A 26 -0.93 9.20 5.07
N VAL A 27 -0.83 8.48 6.17
CA VAL A 27 -0.60 9.04 7.50
C VAL A 27 0.85 8.73 7.88
N GLY A 28 1.68 9.77 7.92
CA GLY A 28 3.11 9.64 8.15
C GLY A 28 3.84 8.98 6.99
N GLY A 29 5.08 8.58 7.25
CA GLY A 29 5.94 7.95 6.25
C GLY A 29 6.77 8.94 5.46
N LYS A 30 7.73 8.39 4.71
CA LYS A 30 8.62 9.16 3.85
C LYS A 30 8.88 8.42 2.54
N PRO A 31 9.06 9.14 1.42
CA PRO A 31 9.43 8.52 0.16
C PRO A 31 10.83 7.90 0.24
N VAL A 32 10.96 6.72 -0.35
CA VAL A 32 12.24 6.05 -0.57
C VAL A 32 12.34 5.71 -2.05
N LEU A 33 13.39 6.19 -2.68
CA LEU A 33 13.63 5.99 -4.10
C LEU A 33 14.84 5.10 -4.32
N THR A 34 14.72 4.16 -5.24
CA THR A 34 15.84 3.38 -5.73
C THR A 34 15.99 3.55 -7.24
N HIS A 35 17.21 3.44 -7.74
CA HIS A 35 17.49 3.37 -9.17
C HIS A 35 17.78 1.94 -9.63
N HIS A 36 17.75 0.98 -8.71
CA HIS A 36 17.95 -0.42 -9.05
C HIS A 36 16.76 -0.96 -9.84
N ARG A 37 17.04 -1.81 -10.81
CA ARG A 37 16.01 -2.49 -11.58
C ARG A 37 15.14 -3.36 -10.67
N ILE A 38 13.84 -3.29 -10.86
CA ILE A 38 12.88 -4.17 -10.20
C ILE A 38 12.64 -5.37 -11.12
N PHE A 39 12.80 -6.57 -10.58
CA PHE A 39 12.65 -7.80 -11.34
C PHE A 39 11.17 -8.10 -11.62
N GLU A 40 10.92 -8.77 -12.75
CA GLU A 40 9.60 -9.27 -13.15
C GLU A 40 8.57 -8.18 -13.45
N THR A 41 9.02 -6.97 -13.80
CA THR A 41 8.15 -5.90 -14.26
C THR A 41 8.84 -5.07 -15.35
N ASP A 42 8.04 -4.57 -16.30
CA ASP A 42 8.48 -3.60 -17.30
C ASP A 42 8.19 -2.15 -16.88
N LEU A 43 7.57 -1.98 -15.70
CA LEU A 43 7.14 -0.69 -15.17
C LEU A 43 8.00 -0.28 -13.96
N ASP A 44 9.33 -0.38 -14.11
CA ASP A 44 10.27 -0.09 -13.03
C ASP A 44 9.98 1.24 -12.30
N PRO A 45 9.68 2.37 -12.96
CA PRO A 45 9.43 3.61 -12.26
C PRO A 45 8.29 3.55 -11.23
N LEU A 46 7.27 2.73 -11.44
CA LEU A 46 6.16 2.55 -10.48
C LEU A 46 6.62 1.86 -9.19
N TRP A 47 7.63 1.02 -9.29
CA TRP A 47 8.10 0.16 -8.20
C TRP A 47 9.35 0.69 -7.51
N GLN A 48 10.08 1.59 -8.17
CA GLN A 48 11.31 2.19 -7.66
C GLN A 48 11.07 3.28 -6.61
N ASP A 49 9.85 3.79 -6.52
CA ASP A 49 9.44 4.80 -5.55
C ASP A 49 8.49 4.16 -4.55
N THR A 50 8.89 4.11 -3.29
CA THR A 50 8.11 3.51 -2.20
C THR A 50 7.85 4.54 -1.11
N LEU A 51 6.80 4.30 -0.31
CA LEU A 51 6.54 5.06 0.90
C LEU A 51 6.82 4.17 2.10
N ALA A 52 7.83 4.50 2.88
CA ALA A 52 8.24 3.77 4.07
C ALA A 52 7.75 4.46 5.34
N GLY A 53 7.36 3.67 6.34
CA GLY A 53 7.05 4.17 7.67
C GLY A 53 5.68 4.82 7.83
N ALA A 54 4.79 4.73 6.85
CA ALA A 54 3.41 5.17 7.05
C ALA A 54 2.73 4.26 8.08
N SER A 55 1.96 4.84 9.00
CA SER A 55 1.17 4.07 9.96
C SER A 55 -0.13 3.58 9.34
N ALA A 56 -0.67 4.33 8.37
CA ALA A 56 -1.92 4.02 7.70
C ALA A 56 -2.03 4.71 6.35
N TRP A 57 -2.97 4.22 5.54
CA TRP A 57 -3.56 4.93 4.42
C TRP A 57 -5.05 5.07 4.68
N ARG A 58 -5.59 6.25 4.44
CA ARG A 58 -7.00 6.54 4.69
C ARG A 58 -7.67 7.08 3.43
N PHE A 59 -8.88 6.57 3.17
CA PHE A 59 -9.69 6.96 2.02
C PHE A 59 -11.10 7.29 2.50
N ASP A 60 -11.45 8.57 2.49
CA ASP A 60 -12.80 9.03 2.84
C ASP A 60 -13.70 8.92 1.61
N VAL A 61 -13.96 7.67 1.21
CA VAL A 61 -14.76 7.32 0.04
C VAL A 61 -16.19 6.98 0.44
N PRO A 62 -17.16 7.09 -0.49
CA PRO A 62 -18.56 6.71 -0.22
C PRO A 62 -18.69 5.25 0.19
N ASP A 63 -19.79 4.96 0.92
CA ASP A 63 -20.14 3.59 1.26
C ASP A 63 -20.30 2.74 -0.01
N GLY A 64 -19.88 1.48 0.08
CA GLY A 64 -19.96 0.53 -1.01
C GLY A 64 -18.85 -0.51 -0.96
N GLU A 65 -18.82 -1.35 -1.96
CA GLU A 65 -17.78 -2.36 -2.11
C GLU A 65 -16.65 -1.88 -3.00
N TYR A 66 -15.44 -2.19 -2.57
CA TYR A 66 -14.21 -1.82 -3.27
C TYR A 66 -13.31 -3.03 -3.43
N GLU A 67 -12.49 -3.02 -4.47
CA GLU A 67 -11.34 -3.88 -4.62
C GLU A 67 -10.10 -3.08 -4.24
N LEU A 68 -9.29 -3.65 -3.35
CA LEU A 68 -8.02 -3.08 -2.93
C LEU A 68 -6.89 -3.91 -3.51
N GLN A 69 -5.96 -3.26 -4.21
CA GLN A 69 -4.74 -3.88 -4.73
C GLN A 69 -3.54 -3.20 -4.10
N LEU A 70 -2.63 -3.99 -3.55
CA LEU A 70 -1.36 -3.52 -3.00
C LEU A 70 -0.20 -4.09 -3.78
N GLY A 71 0.77 -3.25 -4.08
CA GLY A 71 2.05 -3.67 -4.62
C GLY A 71 3.17 -3.27 -3.67
N LEU A 72 4.05 -4.21 -3.38
CA LEU A 72 5.10 -4.10 -2.39
C LEU A 72 6.44 -4.53 -3.01
N VAL A 73 7.49 -3.78 -2.69
CA VAL A 73 8.87 -4.10 -3.08
C VAL A 73 9.79 -3.76 -1.91
N GLU A 74 10.71 -4.66 -1.58
CA GLU A 74 11.78 -4.38 -0.63
C GLU A 74 12.96 -3.78 -1.37
N VAL A 75 13.23 -2.49 -1.15
CA VAL A 75 14.35 -1.78 -1.79
C VAL A 75 15.48 -1.44 -0.82
N GLU A 76 15.27 -1.65 0.49
CA GLU A 76 16.21 -1.25 1.53
C GLU A 76 16.95 -2.41 2.19
N HIS A 77 16.35 -3.60 2.28
CA HIS A 77 16.89 -4.71 3.06
C HIS A 77 17.11 -5.96 2.22
N ASP A 78 18.28 -6.58 2.38
CA ASP A 78 18.61 -7.86 1.74
C ASP A 78 18.21 -9.05 2.59
N ALA A 79 18.30 -8.90 3.93
CA ALA A 79 18.17 -10.00 4.85
C ALA A 79 16.75 -10.13 5.39
N PRO A 80 16.23 -11.37 5.53
CA PRO A 80 14.99 -11.62 6.26
C PRO A 80 15.06 -11.09 7.70
N GLY A 81 13.93 -10.65 8.23
CA GLY A 81 13.81 -10.20 9.62
C GLY A 81 14.16 -8.74 9.86
N ALA A 82 14.59 -7.98 8.84
CA ALA A 82 14.91 -6.57 8.99
C ALA A 82 13.66 -5.67 8.92
N ARG A 83 12.63 -6.13 8.24
CA ARG A 83 11.35 -5.44 8.11
C ARG A 83 10.22 -6.47 8.21
N VAL A 84 9.37 -6.32 9.23
CA VAL A 84 8.19 -7.17 9.42
C VAL A 84 7.01 -6.29 9.79
N PHE A 85 5.94 -6.34 9.01
CA PHE A 85 4.74 -5.55 9.26
C PHE A 85 3.47 -6.30 8.85
N ASP A 86 2.34 -5.84 9.40
CA ASP A 86 1.02 -6.36 9.07
C ASP A 86 0.26 -5.36 8.19
N VAL A 87 -0.74 -5.85 7.50
CA VAL A 87 -1.74 -5.03 6.82
C VAL A 87 -3.11 -5.39 7.34
N ARG A 88 -3.83 -4.38 7.87
CA ARG A 88 -5.21 -4.50 8.29
C ARG A 88 -6.08 -3.59 7.43
N VAL A 89 -7.26 -4.06 7.07
CA VAL A 89 -8.21 -3.28 6.27
C VAL A 89 -9.50 -3.14 7.06
N ASN A 90 -9.87 -1.91 7.38
CA ASN A 90 -11.02 -1.59 8.23
C ASN A 90 -11.04 -2.42 9.52
N GLY A 91 -9.88 -2.52 10.17
CA GLY A 91 -9.71 -3.24 11.42
C GLY A 91 -9.59 -4.77 11.29
N THR A 92 -9.78 -5.32 10.10
CA THR A 92 -9.65 -6.75 9.87
C THR A 92 -8.25 -7.11 9.38
N PRO A 93 -7.54 -8.03 10.06
CA PRO A 93 -6.24 -8.49 9.59
C PRO A 93 -6.35 -9.12 8.20
N TRP A 94 -5.47 -8.73 7.31
CA TRP A 94 -5.40 -9.26 5.94
C TRP A 94 -4.07 -9.94 5.66
N LEU A 95 -2.96 -9.24 5.84
CA LEU A 95 -1.62 -9.78 5.68
C LEU A 95 -0.90 -9.68 7.02
N ARG A 96 -0.26 -10.75 7.43
CA ARG A 96 0.42 -10.83 8.74
C ARG A 96 1.88 -11.17 8.57
N ASP A 97 2.72 -10.54 9.37
CA ASP A 97 4.15 -10.82 9.46
C ASP A 97 4.82 -10.80 8.08
N LEU A 98 4.49 -9.78 7.28
CA LEU A 98 5.09 -9.59 5.97
C LEU A 98 6.58 -9.28 6.12
N ASP A 99 7.38 -10.14 5.54
CA ASP A 99 8.83 -10.00 5.42
C ASP A 99 9.18 -10.19 3.94
N LEU A 100 9.23 -9.09 3.21
CA LEU A 100 9.40 -9.13 1.76
C LEU A 100 10.75 -9.70 1.34
N ALA A 101 11.80 -9.46 2.12
CA ALA A 101 13.11 -10.04 1.83
C ALA A 101 13.10 -11.57 1.91
N ALA A 102 12.32 -12.14 2.83
CA ALA A 102 12.15 -13.58 2.97
C ALA A 102 11.19 -14.16 1.92
N THR A 103 10.10 -13.44 1.63
CA THR A 103 9.00 -13.96 0.79
C THR A 103 9.30 -13.83 -0.70
N ALA A 104 9.71 -12.65 -1.14
CA ALA A 104 9.93 -12.35 -2.56
C ALA A 104 11.41 -12.11 -2.89
N GLY A 105 12.18 -11.62 -1.94
CA GLY A 105 13.55 -11.15 -2.14
C GLY A 105 13.61 -9.67 -2.47
N ARG A 106 14.78 -9.07 -2.31
CA ARG A 106 15.01 -7.66 -2.61
C ARG A 106 14.80 -7.37 -4.09
N TYR A 107 14.25 -6.20 -4.40
CA TYR A 107 13.96 -5.72 -5.75
C TYR A 107 12.97 -6.59 -6.55
N ARG A 108 12.19 -7.41 -5.87
CA ARG A 108 11.13 -8.19 -6.49
C ARG A 108 9.77 -7.75 -5.98
N LYS A 109 8.82 -7.58 -6.89
CA LYS A 109 7.47 -7.17 -6.53
C LYS A 109 6.69 -8.30 -5.90
N ALA A 110 5.81 -7.93 -4.97
CA ALA A 110 4.75 -8.78 -4.45
C ALA A 110 3.44 -8.03 -4.59
N GLU A 111 2.41 -8.68 -5.10
CA GLU A 111 1.11 -8.09 -5.34
C GLU A 111 0.02 -8.85 -4.60
N TYR A 112 -0.89 -8.12 -3.98
CA TYR A 112 -2.00 -8.67 -3.21
C TYR A 112 -3.28 -7.94 -3.55
N ALA A 113 -4.41 -8.64 -3.55
CA ALA A 113 -5.73 -8.06 -3.77
C ALA A 113 -6.73 -8.61 -2.78
N THR A 114 -7.66 -7.76 -2.34
CA THR A 114 -8.78 -8.17 -1.50
C THR A 114 -9.98 -7.26 -1.75
N ARG A 115 -11.13 -7.66 -1.22
CA ARG A 115 -12.34 -6.84 -1.23
C ARG A 115 -12.53 -6.19 0.12
N VAL A 116 -13.04 -4.97 0.11
CA VAL A 116 -13.36 -4.22 1.32
C VAL A 116 -14.73 -3.57 1.17
N HIS A 117 -15.51 -3.55 2.24
CA HIS A 117 -16.79 -2.88 2.27
C HIS A 117 -16.69 -1.63 3.15
N ALA A 118 -16.83 -0.45 2.53
CA ALA A 118 -16.93 0.82 3.26
C ALA A 118 -18.36 1.00 3.75
N ARG A 119 -18.51 1.25 5.06
CA ARG A 119 -19.80 1.36 5.75
C ARG A 119 -19.85 2.57 6.67
N ASP A 120 -21.05 3.05 6.92
CA ASP A 120 -21.36 4.05 7.96
C ASP A 120 -20.52 5.33 7.83
N GLY A 121 -20.14 5.69 6.61
CA GLY A 121 -19.33 6.87 6.35
C GLY A 121 -17.86 6.76 6.80
N HIS A 122 -17.39 5.58 7.19
CA HIS A 122 -16.03 5.38 7.69
C HIS A 122 -14.96 5.24 6.58
N GLY A 123 -15.39 5.08 5.33
CA GLY A 123 -14.47 4.91 4.20
C GLY A 123 -13.65 3.62 4.27
N VAL A 124 -12.42 3.69 3.78
CA VAL A 124 -11.45 2.59 3.83
C VAL A 124 -10.21 3.06 4.58
N VAL A 125 -9.79 2.28 5.57
CA VAL A 125 -8.58 2.53 6.35
C VAL A 125 -7.68 1.30 6.25
N ILE A 126 -6.44 1.53 5.83
CA ILE A 126 -5.41 0.49 5.73
C ILE A 126 -4.38 0.79 6.80
N ASP A 127 -4.34 -0.02 7.86
CA ASP A 127 -3.35 0.11 8.92
C ASP A 127 -2.14 -0.76 8.65
N LEU A 128 -0.95 -0.25 8.95
CA LEU A 128 0.33 -0.86 8.62
C LEU A 128 1.23 -0.98 9.87
N PRO A 129 0.79 -1.70 10.92
CA PRO A 129 1.61 -1.84 12.11
C PRO A 129 2.86 -2.67 11.83
N ALA A 130 4.02 -2.12 12.15
CA ALA A 130 5.29 -2.81 12.00
C ALA A 130 5.77 -3.32 13.35
N SER A 131 6.13 -4.60 13.42
CA SER A 131 6.76 -5.21 14.60
C SER A 131 8.28 -5.07 14.57
N ILE A 132 8.87 -5.02 13.38
CA ILE A 132 10.30 -4.81 13.17
C ILE A 132 10.49 -3.83 12.03
N GLY A 133 11.25 -2.77 12.25
CA GLY A 133 11.51 -1.75 11.25
C GLY A 133 10.26 -0.95 10.90
N GLU A 134 10.09 -0.64 9.64
CA GLU A 134 9.00 0.18 9.11
C GLU A 134 8.19 -0.58 8.07
N SER A 135 6.94 -0.16 7.87
CA SER A 135 6.13 -0.61 6.73
C SER A 135 6.68 -0.07 5.41
N THR A 136 6.25 -0.65 4.30
CA THR A 136 6.53 -0.10 2.96
C THR A 136 5.39 -0.41 2.02
N ILE A 137 5.04 0.55 1.15
CA ILE A 137 4.08 0.36 0.06
C ILE A 137 4.64 1.01 -1.19
N SER A 138 4.60 0.28 -2.31
CA SER A 138 5.06 0.79 -3.61
C SER A 138 3.90 1.26 -4.47
N THR A 139 2.83 0.47 -4.56
CA THR A 139 1.63 0.83 -5.30
C THR A 139 0.38 0.51 -4.51
N LEU A 140 -0.68 1.29 -4.72
CA LEU A 140 -1.97 1.06 -4.12
C LEU A 140 -3.05 1.48 -5.11
N ARG A 141 -4.05 0.62 -5.29
CA ARG A 141 -5.24 0.96 -6.05
C ARG A 141 -6.48 0.56 -5.27
N LEU A 142 -7.40 1.51 -5.12
CA LEU A 142 -8.72 1.28 -4.56
C LEU A 142 -9.74 1.54 -5.66
N ARG A 143 -10.50 0.52 -6.04
CA ARG A 143 -11.45 0.59 -7.13
C ARG A 143 -12.85 0.21 -6.64
N ARG A 144 -13.82 1.08 -6.88
CA ARG A 144 -15.23 0.78 -6.59
C ARG A 144 -15.76 -0.30 -7.54
N ARG A 145 -16.48 -1.23 -6.95
CA ARG A 145 -17.09 -2.34 -7.68
C ARG A 145 -18.50 -1.99 -8.09
#